data_141dc9ed99ff69c9ff39a1962f974371
#
_entry.id   141dc9ed99ff69c9ff39a1962f974371
#
_cell.length_a   1.000
_cell.length_b   1.000
_cell.length_c   1.000
_cell.angle_alpha   90.00
_cell.angle_beta   90.00
_cell.angle_gamma   90.00
#
_symmetry.space_group_name_H-M   'P 1'
#
loop_
_entity.id
_entity.type
_entity.pdbx_description
1 polymer ?
#
loop_
_entity_poly.entity_id
_entity_poly.type
_entity_poly.pdbx_seq_one_letter_code
_entity_poly.pdbx_strand_id
1 'polypeptide(L)'
;MATATLTQIIALLRAILGDTIKSGVDIFQYTTSNVFSLTETNTQTIESVAVNDVTSGITYTYDSDLQKVTVTSSLTTDDLVEIDNTFYSNYSDTELTNYIKNALTYISINRYCDFELGDDNYIYPIPSNAEENLIATVAAIIINPENRSYRTPDFSISVRNSMSTMDIISKTIGIFKKNSSGMYAIM
;
A
#
# COMPACT_ATOMS: atom_id res chain seq x y z
N MET A 1 -0.39 2.16 -23.35
CA MET A 1 -0.87 0.93 -22.71
C MET A 1 -0.70 1.13 -21.22
N ALA A 2 -1.75 0.95 -20.42
CA ALA A 2 -1.61 1.00 -18.98
C ALA A 2 -0.77 -0.21 -18.55
N THR A 3 0.30 0.01 -17.84
CA THR A 3 1.14 -1.04 -17.27
C THR A 3 0.75 -1.18 -15.80
N ALA A 4 0.24 -2.34 -15.41
CA ALA A 4 -0.11 -2.61 -14.01
C ALA A 4 1.16 -2.71 -13.17
N THR A 5 1.44 -1.67 -12.42
CA THR A 5 2.55 -1.65 -11.48
C THR A 5 2.10 -2.14 -10.10
N LEU A 6 3.02 -2.75 -9.35
CA LEU A 6 2.77 -3.10 -7.95
C LEU A 6 2.25 -1.90 -7.15
N THR A 7 2.79 -0.71 -7.38
CA THR A 7 2.38 0.54 -6.72
C THR A 7 0.89 0.86 -6.95
N GLN A 8 0.37 0.63 -8.17
CA GLN A 8 -1.05 0.85 -8.46
C GLN A 8 -1.94 -0.12 -7.69
N ILE A 9 -1.54 -1.40 -7.61
CA ILE A 9 -2.29 -2.41 -6.86
C ILE A 9 -2.23 -2.17 -5.36
N ILE A 10 -1.09 -1.71 -4.82
CA ILE A 10 -0.97 -1.27 -3.42
C ILE A 10 -1.95 -0.12 -3.15
N ALA A 11 -2.02 0.88 -4.02
CA ALA A 11 -2.95 2.00 -3.86
C ALA A 11 -4.41 1.55 -3.86
N LEU A 12 -4.80 0.63 -4.77
CA LEU A 12 -6.13 0.01 -4.79
C LEU A 12 -6.42 -0.76 -3.50
N LEU A 13 -5.45 -1.56 -3.04
CA LEU A 13 -5.57 -2.34 -1.81
C LEU A 13 -5.77 -1.44 -0.59
N ARG A 14 -4.98 -0.35 -0.45
CA ARG A 14 -5.16 0.66 0.60
C ARG A 14 -6.55 1.28 0.56
N ALA A 15 -7.05 1.62 -0.63
CA ALA A 15 -8.39 2.17 -0.79
C ALA A 15 -9.48 1.19 -0.31
N ILE A 16 -9.35 -0.12 -0.62
CA ILE A 16 -10.28 -1.16 -0.18
C ILE A 16 -10.22 -1.36 1.35
N LEU A 17 -9.03 -1.27 1.94
CA LEU A 17 -8.81 -1.41 3.38
C LEU A 17 -9.18 -0.16 4.18
N GLY A 18 -9.38 0.99 3.52
CA GLY A 18 -9.56 2.28 4.17
C GLY A 18 -8.27 2.79 4.85
N ASP A 19 -7.11 2.31 4.41
CA ASP A 19 -5.81 2.76 4.90
C ASP A 19 -5.43 4.06 4.17
N THR A 20 -5.73 5.17 4.82
CA THR A 20 -5.53 6.51 4.27
C THR A 20 -4.25 7.14 4.78
N ILE A 21 -3.65 7.98 3.95
CA ILE A 21 -2.49 8.78 4.33
C ILE A 21 -2.87 9.77 5.44
N LYS A 22 -1.99 9.94 6.40
CA LYS A 22 -2.12 10.87 7.53
C LYS A 22 -0.93 11.80 7.56
N SER A 23 -1.11 12.97 8.16
CA SER A 23 -0.01 13.88 8.47
C SER A 23 0.41 13.70 9.92
N GLY A 24 1.71 13.79 10.16
CA GLY A 24 2.34 13.74 11.47
C GLY A 24 3.41 14.81 11.61
N VAL A 25 3.75 15.10 12.83
CA VAL A 25 4.82 16.04 13.19
C VAL A 25 5.67 15.39 14.26
N ASP A 26 6.96 15.26 13.99
CA ASP A 26 7.96 14.84 14.96
C ASP A 26 8.78 16.05 15.41
N ILE A 27 8.97 16.21 16.72
CA ILE A 27 9.74 17.32 17.30
C ILE A 27 10.91 16.75 18.11
N PHE A 28 12.11 17.20 17.77
CA PHE A 28 13.34 16.78 18.41
C PHE A 28 14.12 17.98 18.95
N GLN A 29 14.76 17.80 20.09
CA GLN A 29 15.76 18.74 20.58
C GLN A 29 17.14 18.27 20.11
N TYR A 30 17.86 19.12 19.39
CA TYR A 30 19.22 18.80 18.98
C TYR A 30 20.18 18.80 20.16
N THR A 31 20.95 17.74 20.30
CA THR A 31 22.00 17.62 21.31
C THR A 31 23.38 17.46 20.67
N THR A 32 23.57 16.39 19.90
CA THR A 32 24.87 16.08 19.28
C THR A 32 24.70 15.34 17.92
N SER A 33 23.53 14.76 17.66
CA SER A 33 23.28 14.01 16.45
C SER A 33 22.32 14.75 15.55
N ASN A 34 22.70 14.96 14.30
CA ASN A 34 21.84 15.52 13.25
C ASN A 34 20.97 14.48 12.54
N VAL A 35 20.93 13.23 13.05
CA VAL A 35 20.10 12.14 12.53
C VAL A 35 18.94 11.91 13.48
N PHE A 36 17.72 12.07 12.97
CA PHE A 36 16.46 11.96 13.71
C PHE A 36 15.67 10.76 13.22
N SER A 37 15.30 9.87 14.14
CA SER A 37 14.45 8.71 13.82
C SER A 37 12.99 9.13 13.97
N LEU A 38 12.22 8.96 12.90
CA LEU A 38 10.79 9.28 12.90
C LEU A 38 10.03 8.33 13.81
N THR A 39 8.96 8.82 14.40
CA THR A 39 8.07 8.03 15.28
C THR A 39 7.27 7.03 14.45
N GLU A 40 6.82 7.43 13.27
CA GLU A 40 6.02 6.59 12.39
C GLU A 40 6.91 5.73 11.47
N THR A 41 6.60 4.44 11.39
CA THR A 41 7.42 3.45 10.66
C THR A 41 7.10 3.33 9.17
N ASN A 42 6.00 3.94 8.72
CA ASN A 42 5.52 3.87 7.33
C ASN A 42 5.45 5.25 6.70
N THR A 43 6.41 6.12 7.02
CA THR A 43 6.48 7.48 6.48
C THR A 43 6.72 7.41 4.98
N GLN A 44 5.90 8.13 4.23
CA GLN A 44 5.93 8.19 2.78
C GLN A 44 6.74 9.37 2.28
N THR A 45 6.46 10.55 2.83
CA THR A 45 7.15 11.79 2.42
C THR A 45 7.47 12.66 3.64
N ILE A 46 8.54 13.42 3.52
CA ILE A 46 8.84 14.55 4.40
C ILE A 46 8.34 15.81 3.69
N GLU A 47 7.36 16.46 4.30
CA GLU A 47 6.75 17.69 3.75
C GLU A 47 7.61 18.92 4.04
N SER A 48 8.10 19.02 5.26
CA SER A 48 9.01 20.11 5.67
C SER A 48 9.92 19.71 6.82
N VAL A 49 11.05 20.41 6.95
CA VAL A 49 11.91 20.39 8.12
C VAL A 49 12.14 21.82 8.55
N ALA A 50 11.80 22.13 9.79
CA ALA A 50 12.04 23.45 10.40
C ALA A 50 13.05 23.34 11.55
N VAL A 51 13.82 24.40 11.75
CA VAL A 51 14.70 24.55 12.91
C VAL A 51 14.31 25.86 13.59
N ASN A 52 13.85 25.78 14.84
CA ASN A 52 13.30 26.91 15.59
C ASN A 52 12.25 27.70 14.79
N ASP A 53 11.27 26.97 14.24
CA ASP A 53 10.18 27.50 13.39
C ASP A 53 10.62 28.10 12.04
N VAL A 54 11.88 27.90 11.61
CA VAL A 54 12.41 28.41 10.35
C VAL A 54 12.67 27.25 9.38
N THR A 55 11.98 27.25 8.24
CA THR A 55 12.16 26.26 7.16
C THR A 55 13.16 26.73 6.08
N SER A 56 13.33 28.04 5.95
CA SER A 56 14.20 28.62 4.90
C SER A 56 15.68 28.32 5.14
N GLY A 57 16.32 27.75 4.10
CA GLY A 57 17.76 27.44 4.15
C GLY A 57 18.09 26.13 4.89
N ILE A 58 17.10 25.41 5.39
CA ILE A 58 17.31 24.08 5.98
C ILE A 58 17.46 23.06 4.86
N THR A 59 18.55 22.28 4.94
CA THR A 59 18.82 21.18 4.03
C THR A 59 18.84 19.85 4.77
N TYR A 60 18.23 18.82 4.18
CA TYR A 60 18.13 17.49 4.81
C TYR A 60 18.14 16.39 3.76
N THR A 61 18.37 15.17 4.22
CA THR A 61 18.18 13.93 3.44
C THR A 61 17.26 13.01 4.23
N TYR A 62 16.42 12.25 3.53
CA TYR A 62 15.53 11.25 4.11
C TYR A 62 15.90 9.86 3.64
N ASP A 63 16.08 8.94 4.58
CA ASP A 63 16.30 7.52 4.35
C ASP A 63 14.99 6.79 4.66
N SER A 64 14.28 6.36 3.63
CA SER A 64 12.99 5.68 3.74
C SER A 64 13.10 4.27 4.34
N ASP A 65 14.23 3.59 4.18
CA ASP A 65 14.41 2.24 4.68
C ASP A 65 14.65 2.24 6.20
N LEU A 66 15.39 3.24 6.67
CA LEU A 66 15.67 3.41 8.09
C LEU A 66 14.68 4.33 8.81
N GLN A 67 13.78 4.99 8.07
CA GLN A 67 12.84 6.00 8.59
C GLN A 67 13.57 7.11 9.36
N LYS A 68 14.63 7.65 8.76
CA LYS A 68 15.50 8.65 9.36
C LYS A 68 15.67 9.88 8.50
N VAL A 69 15.62 11.03 9.15
CA VAL A 69 15.94 12.33 8.54
C VAL A 69 17.29 12.78 9.05
N THR A 70 18.19 13.12 8.15
CA THR A 70 19.49 13.74 8.47
C THR A 70 19.45 15.19 8.06
N VAL A 71 19.53 16.11 9.01
CA VAL A 71 19.65 17.54 8.75
C VAL A 71 21.10 17.86 8.44
N THR A 72 21.35 18.42 7.26
CA THR A 72 22.71 18.73 6.78
C THR A 72 23.10 20.20 7.02
N SER A 73 22.13 21.05 7.38
CA SER A 73 22.40 22.41 7.87
C SER A 73 23.06 22.38 9.24
N SER A 74 23.81 23.44 9.56
CA SER A 74 24.41 23.57 10.88
C SER A 74 23.36 23.75 11.97
N LEU A 75 23.42 22.90 12.99
CA LEU A 75 22.56 22.94 14.17
C LEU A 75 23.39 23.38 15.39
N THR A 76 22.75 24.09 16.30
CA THR A 76 23.32 24.47 17.60
C THR A 76 22.63 23.73 18.75
N THR A 77 23.33 23.46 19.84
CA THR A 77 22.73 22.78 20.99
C THR A 77 21.45 23.49 21.43
N ASP A 78 20.41 22.69 21.73
CA ASP A 78 19.06 23.10 22.10
C ASP A 78 18.17 23.61 20.95
N ASP A 79 18.64 23.59 19.69
CA ASP A 79 17.74 23.83 18.55
C ASP A 79 16.61 22.82 18.56
N LEU A 80 15.39 23.30 18.31
CA LEU A 80 14.23 22.47 18.08
C LEU A 80 14.12 22.16 16.59
N VAL A 81 14.13 20.86 16.25
CA VAL A 81 13.94 20.37 14.89
C VAL A 81 12.55 19.78 14.78
N GLU A 82 11.71 20.39 13.95
CA GLU A 82 10.37 19.95 13.63
C GLU A 82 10.35 19.34 12.24
N ILE A 83 9.78 18.15 12.12
CA ILE A 83 9.71 17.38 10.87
C ILE A 83 8.26 17.06 10.58
N ASP A 84 7.68 17.74 9.58
CA ASP A 84 6.36 17.41 9.06
C ASP A 84 6.47 16.24 8.09
N ASN A 85 5.64 15.25 8.28
CA ASN A 85 5.67 14.04 7.45
C ASN A 85 4.27 13.53 7.12
N THR A 86 4.19 12.67 6.11
CA THR A 86 2.99 11.90 5.81
C THR A 86 3.27 10.41 5.90
N PHE A 87 2.32 9.66 6.43
CA PHE A 87 2.51 8.23 6.69
C PHE A 87 1.20 7.43 6.56
N TYR A 88 1.33 6.11 6.41
CA TYR A 88 0.23 5.16 6.56
C TYR A 88 0.32 4.47 7.93
N SER A 89 -0.80 4.47 8.68
CA SER A 89 -0.78 3.99 10.07
C SER A 89 -0.99 2.49 10.23
N ASN A 90 -1.48 1.78 9.19
CA ASN A 90 -1.91 0.39 9.35
C ASN A 90 -0.94 -0.61 8.72
N TYR A 91 -0.44 -0.35 7.51
CA TYR A 91 0.35 -1.31 6.75
C TYR A 91 1.53 -0.64 6.05
N SER A 92 2.69 -1.30 6.05
CA SER A 92 3.83 -0.94 5.20
C SER A 92 3.62 -1.44 3.76
N ASP A 93 4.31 -0.83 2.80
CA ASP A 93 4.28 -1.29 1.40
C ASP A 93 4.86 -2.71 1.27
N THR A 94 5.84 -3.07 2.10
CA THR A 94 6.42 -4.43 2.14
C THR A 94 5.39 -5.46 2.60
N GLU A 95 4.60 -5.16 3.64
CA GLU A 95 3.53 -6.06 4.09
C GLU A 95 2.46 -6.22 3.03
N LEU A 96 2.00 -5.11 2.42
CA LEU A 96 1.00 -5.16 1.35
C LEU A 96 1.50 -5.93 0.13
N THR A 97 2.79 -5.77 -0.22
CA THR A 97 3.43 -6.55 -1.29
C THR A 97 3.37 -8.05 -1.01
N ASN A 98 3.62 -8.49 0.23
CA ASN A 98 3.53 -9.89 0.59
C ASN A 98 2.10 -10.42 0.49
N TYR A 99 1.10 -9.65 0.88
CA TYR A 99 -0.31 -10.03 0.71
C TYR A 99 -0.72 -10.10 -0.76
N ILE A 100 -0.21 -9.20 -1.62
CA ILE A 100 -0.42 -9.25 -3.06
C ILE A 100 0.20 -10.52 -3.65
N LYS A 101 1.43 -10.88 -3.30
CA LYS A 101 2.05 -12.16 -3.73
C LYS A 101 1.22 -13.37 -3.34
N ASN A 102 0.68 -13.38 -2.13
CA ASN A 102 -0.23 -14.43 -1.68
C ASN A 102 -1.53 -14.44 -2.52
N ALA A 103 -2.09 -13.26 -2.84
CA ALA A 103 -3.27 -13.17 -3.68
C ALA A 103 -3.04 -13.72 -5.08
N LEU A 104 -1.90 -13.42 -5.71
CA LEU A 104 -1.52 -13.98 -7.01
C LEU A 104 -1.48 -15.51 -6.96
N THR A 105 -0.88 -16.08 -5.90
CA THR A 105 -0.84 -17.53 -5.67
C THR A 105 -2.25 -18.14 -5.57
N TYR A 106 -3.17 -17.51 -4.83
CA TYR A 106 -4.55 -18.00 -4.72
C TYR A 106 -5.31 -17.90 -6.04
N ILE A 107 -5.06 -16.87 -6.85
CA ILE A 107 -5.67 -16.70 -8.17
C ILE A 107 -5.22 -17.84 -9.11
N SER A 108 -3.92 -18.19 -9.10
CA SER A 108 -3.35 -19.31 -9.86
C SER A 108 -3.94 -20.64 -9.40
N ILE A 109 -3.96 -20.94 -8.09
CA ILE A 109 -4.55 -22.18 -7.55
C ILE A 109 -6.01 -22.35 -8.00
N ASN A 110 -6.78 -21.27 -8.10
CA ASN A 110 -8.14 -21.30 -8.60
C ASN A 110 -8.22 -21.36 -10.15
N ARG A 111 -7.10 -21.55 -10.84
CA ARG A 111 -7.01 -21.74 -12.30
C ARG A 111 -7.66 -20.59 -13.07
N TYR A 112 -7.45 -19.36 -12.62
CA TYR A 112 -7.91 -18.20 -13.37
C TYR A 112 -6.81 -17.70 -14.33
N CYS A 113 -5.69 -17.27 -13.77
CA CYS A 113 -4.51 -16.81 -14.51
C CYS A 113 -3.28 -17.01 -13.62
N ASP A 114 -2.16 -17.36 -14.25
CA ASP A 114 -0.86 -17.49 -13.56
C ASP A 114 -0.16 -16.13 -13.59
N PHE A 115 -0.56 -15.25 -12.70
CA PHE A 115 0.09 -13.97 -12.52
C PHE A 115 1.35 -14.13 -11.67
N GLU A 116 2.42 -13.45 -12.08
CA GLU A 116 3.69 -13.41 -11.35
C GLU A 116 4.14 -11.95 -11.19
N LEU A 117 4.72 -11.63 -10.04
CA LEU A 117 5.38 -10.35 -9.79
C LEU A 117 6.83 -10.45 -10.24
N GLY A 118 7.21 -9.65 -11.26
CA GLY A 118 8.56 -9.55 -11.75
C GLY A 118 9.46 -8.70 -10.84
N ASP A 119 10.78 -8.83 -11.03
CA ASP A 119 11.79 -8.05 -10.29
C ASP A 119 11.74 -6.54 -10.62
N ASP A 120 11.06 -6.17 -11.71
CA ASP A 120 10.82 -4.80 -12.16
C ASP A 120 9.57 -4.16 -11.51
N ASN A 121 8.94 -4.83 -10.54
CA ASN A 121 7.70 -4.44 -9.88
C ASN A 121 6.47 -4.36 -10.81
N TYR A 122 6.47 -5.11 -11.92
CA TYR A 122 5.31 -5.32 -12.78
C TYR A 122 4.73 -6.71 -12.57
N ILE A 123 3.43 -6.85 -12.83
CA ILE A 123 2.75 -8.15 -12.80
C ILE A 123 2.59 -8.68 -14.22
N TYR A 124 2.92 -9.95 -14.42
CA TYR A 124 2.87 -10.66 -15.69
C TYR A 124 2.01 -11.93 -15.60
N PRO A 125 1.19 -12.24 -16.65
CA PRO A 125 0.87 -11.33 -17.76
C PRO A 125 0.24 -10.04 -17.25
N ILE A 126 0.32 -8.94 -18.04
CA ILE A 126 -0.20 -7.63 -17.62
C ILE A 126 -1.71 -7.75 -17.36
N PRO A 127 -2.16 -7.56 -16.10
CA PRO A 127 -3.57 -7.62 -15.76
C PRO A 127 -4.34 -6.43 -16.37
N SER A 128 -5.60 -6.66 -16.72
CA SER A 128 -6.56 -5.59 -17.01
C SER A 128 -6.95 -4.86 -15.72
N ASN A 129 -7.51 -3.65 -15.82
CA ASN A 129 -7.98 -2.89 -14.66
C ASN A 129 -8.94 -3.71 -13.75
N ALA A 130 -9.80 -4.53 -14.36
CA ALA A 130 -10.69 -5.40 -13.60
C ALA A 130 -9.92 -6.50 -12.83
N GLU A 131 -8.86 -7.04 -13.43
CA GLU A 131 -8.00 -8.03 -12.79
C GLU A 131 -7.12 -7.41 -11.69
N GLU A 132 -6.68 -6.16 -11.84
CA GLU A 132 -6.03 -5.39 -10.76
C GLU A 132 -6.95 -5.27 -9.55
N ASN A 133 -8.23 -4.92 -9.77
CA ASN A 133 -9.24 -4.88 -8.72
C ASN A 133 -9.48 -6.26 -8.09
N LEU A 134 -9.45 -7.35 -8.88
CA LEU A 134 -9.54 -8.71 -8.35
C LEU A 134 -8.35 -9.03 -7.45
N ILE A 135 -7.13 -8.76 -7.89
CA ILE A 135 -5.90 -9.01 -7.11
C ILE A 135 -5.96 -8.25 -5.78
N ALA A 136 -6.27 -6.94 -5.82
CA ALA A 136 -6.39 -6.12 -4.63
C ALA A 136 -7.51 -6.62 -3.68
N THR A 137 -8.64 -7.07 -4.23
CA THR A 137 -9.74 -7.61 -3.42
C THR A 137 -9.36 -8.94 -2.76
N VAL A 138 -8.70 -9.85 -3.47
CA VAL A 138 -8.23 -11.12 -2.88
C VAL A 138 -7.21 -10.84 -1.79
N ALA A 139 -6.28 -9.91 -1.98
CA ALA A 139 -5.35 -9.48 -0.94
C ALA A 139 -6.08 -8.90 0.29
N ALA A 140 -7.10 -8.06 0.09
CA ALA A 140 -7.90 -7.50 1.17
C ALA A 140 -8.67 -8.59 1.97
N ILE A 141 -9.17 -9.64 1.29
CA ILE A 141 -9.80 -10.79 1.94
C ILE A 141 -8.80 -11.54 2.82
N ILE A 142 -7.55 -11.70 2.36
CA ILE A 142 -6.49 -12.36 3.12
C ILE A 142 -6.14 -11.55 4.38
N ILE A 143 -6.04 -10.23 4.25
CA ILE A 143 -5.72 -9.32 5.35
C ILE A 143 -6.85 -9.28 6.39
N ASN A 144 -8.08 -9.14 5.94
CA ASN A 144 -9.24 -9.00 6.82
C ASN A 144 -10.35 -10.02 6.49
N PRO A 145 -10.16 -11.30 6.86
CA PRO A 145 -11.12 -12.36 6.57
C PRO A 145 -12.45 -12.20 7.31
N GLU A 146 -12.49 -11.36 8.34
CA GLU A 146 -13.71 -11.03 9.10
C GLU A 146 -14.63 -10.07 8.32
N ASN A 147 -14.09 -9.27 7.40
CA ASN A 147 -14.88 -8.40 6.55
C ASN A 147 -15.76 -9.23 5.61
N ARG A 148 -17.05 -8.92 5.58
CA ARG A 148 -18.06 -9.67 4.82
C ARG A 148 -18.56 -8.92 3.58
N SER A 149 -18.03 -7.74 3.32
CA SER A 149 -18.42 -6.94 2.17
C SER A 149 -17.22 -6.22 1.60
N TYR A 150 -16.92 -6.50 0.33
CA TYR A 150 -15.88 -5.83 -0.43
C TYR A 150 -16.52 -5.16 -1.64
N ARG A 151 -16.19 -3.92 -1.88
CA ARG A 151 -16.70 -3.14 -3.01
C ARG A 151 -15.55 -2.50 -3.78
N THR A 152 -15.52 -2.77 -5.07
CA THR A 152 -14.64 -2.11 -6.04
C THR A 152 -15.49 -1.44 -7.12
N PRO A 153 -14.92 -0.60 -7.99
CA PRO A 153 -15.66 -0.02 -9.11
C PRO A 153 -16.34 -1.06 -10.00
N ASP A 154 -15.69 -2.23 -10.19
CA ASP A 154 -16.13 -3.24 -11.17
C ASP A 154 -17.05 -4.31 -10.58
N PHE A 155 -16.96 -4.56 -9.27
CA PHE A 155 -17.79 -5.58 -8.62
C PHE A 155 -17.95 -5.37 -7.12
N SER A 156 -18.97 -5.96 -6.56
CA SER A 156 -19.17 -6.01 -5.13
C SER A 156 -19.46 -7.44 -4.66
N ILE A 157 -18.89 -7.81 -3.51
CA ILE A 157 -19.06 -9.13 -2.93
C ILE A 157 -19.60 -8.97 -1.53
N SER A 158 -20.67 -9.70 -1.23
CA SER A 158 -21.17 -9.89 0.12
C SER A 158 -21.18 -11.38 0.46
N VAL A 159 -20.67 -11.74 1.63
CA VAL A 159 -20.42 -13.12 2.02
C VAL A 159 -21.12 -13.45 3.33
N ARG A 160 -21.59 -14.69 3.47
CA ARG A 160 -22.22 -15.17 4.71
C ARG A 160 -21.17 -15.46 5.79
N ASN A 161 -21.54 -15.30 7.05
CA ASN A 161 -20.64 -15.45 8.21
C ASN A 161 -20.02 -16.85 8.40
N SER A 162 -20.53 -17.88 7.72
CA SER A 162 -20.10 -19.28 7.89
C SER A 162 -19.08 -19.76 6.85
N MET A 163 -18.62 -18.88 5.96
CA MET A 163 -17.65 -19.28 4.91
C MET A 163 -16.21 -19.13 5.40
N SER A 164 -15.36 -20.11 5.05
CA SER A 164 -13.93 -20.01 5.24
C SER A 164 -13.29 -18.94 4.32
N THR A 165 -12.12 -18.44 4.66
CA THR A 165 -11.37 -17.49 3.81
C THR A 165 -11.15 -18.04 2.41
N MET A 166 -10.80 -19.33 2.29
CA MET A 166 -10.62 -20.01 0.99
C MET A 166 -11.88 -20.06 0.17
N ASP A 167 -13.04 -20.35 0.80
CA ASP A 167 -14.33 -20.37 0.10
C ASP A 167 -14.71 -18.96 -0.40
N ILE A 168 -14.41 -17.94 0.40
CA ILE A 168 -14.65 -16.55 0.03
C ILE A 168 -13.82 -16.18 -1.21
N ILE A 169 -12.52 -16.49 -1.18
CA ILE A 169 -11.60 -16.24 -2.31
C ILE A 169 -12.09 -16.99 -3.56
N SER A 170 -12.35 -18.29 -3.44
CA SER A 170 -12.81 -19.12 -4.56
C SER A 170 -14.12 -18.61 -5.16
N LYS A 171 -15.08 -18.20 -4.32
CA LYS A 171 -16.34 -17.58 -4.74
C LYS A 171 -16.11 -16.25 -5.45
N THR A 172 -15.21 -15.42 -4.93
CA THR A 172 -14.83 -14.12 -5.51
C THR A 172 -14.31 -14.31 -6.93
N ILE A 173 -13.33 -15.20 -7.10
CA ILE A 173 -12.75 -15.53 -8.40
C ILE A 173 -13.81 -16.14 -9.33
N GLY A 174 -14.70 -17.00 -8.80
CA GLY A 174 -15.79 -17.59 -9.56
C GLY A 174 -16.80 -16.58 -10.10
N ILE A 175 -17.15 -15.56 -9.31
CA ILE A 175 -18.03 -14.46 -9.74
C ILE A 175 -17.32 -13.64 -10.84
N PHE A 176 -16.04 -13.34 -10.64
CA PHE A 176 -15.24 -12.60 -11.60
C PHE A 176 -15.15 -13.32 -12.96
N LYS A 177 -14.88 -14.62 -12.96
CA LYS A 177 -14.88 -15.46 -14.18
C LYS A 177 -16.18 -15.37 -14.95
N LYS A 178 -17.32 -15.45 -14.26
CA LYS A 178 -18.65 -15.39 -14.90
C LYS A 178 -18.90 -14.02 -15.54
N ASN A 179 -18.50 -12.94 -14.89
CA ASN A 179 -18.67 -11.59 -15.41
C ASN A 179 -17.74 -11.31 -16.60
N SER A 180 -16.50 -11.79 -16.55
CA SER A 180 -15.54 -11.66 -17.64
C SER A 180 -15.93 -12.49 -18.87
N SER A 181 -16.48 -13.70 -18.68
CA SER A 181 -16.95 -14.56 -19.79
C SER A 181 -18.15 -13.96 -20.53
N GLY A 182 -18.97 -13.14 -19.88
CA GLY A 182 -20.10 -12.44 -20.51
C GLY A 182 -19.67 -11.33 -21.47
N MET A 183 -18.49 -10.75 -21.31
CA MET A 183 -17.95 -9.71 -22.20
C MET A 183 -17.37 -10.26 -23.51
N TYR A 184 -17.01 -11.54 -23.59
CA TYR A 184 -16.48 -12.18 -24.81
C TYR A 184 -17.54 -12.87 -25.65
N ALA A 185 -18.80 -12.92 -25.20
CA ALA A 185 -19.91 -13.55 -25.95
C ALA A 185 -20.61 -12.62 -26.95
N ILE A 186 -20.10 -11.39 -27.15
CA ILE A 186 -20.68 -10.39 -28.07
C ILE A 186 -19.62 -9.95 -29.12
N MET A 187 -18.78 -10.85 -29.57
CA MET A 187 -17.97 -10.65 -30.77
C MET A 187 -18.26 -11.71 -31.82
#